data_59aec37a87736c25301737d283581886
#
_entry.id   59aec37a87736c25301737d283581886
#
_cell.length_a   1.000
_cell.length_b   1.000
_cell.length_c   1.000
_cell.angle_alpha   90.00
_cell.angle_beta   90.00
_cell.angle_gamma   90.00
#
_symmetry.space_group_name_H-M   'P 1'
#
loop_
_entity.id
_entity.type
_entity.pdbx_description
1 polymer ?
#
loop_
_entity_poly.entity_id
_entity_poly.type
_entity_poly.pdbx_seq_one_letter_code
_entity_poly.pdbx_strand_id
1 'polypeptide(L)'
;DDVRVPARNQVGELNKGWTIAKRLLQHERTNIGDFGTAQGPQTPMHEQAKKYLGEDAQGRLDDTAMRQEIAKYQVRQKAYGLTYARVGEELKAGQGDGAASSILKAVGAELNKHRSEMMIDMLGTQGIGWEGEGFNDWEIMQTRGWLRAKANSIEGGTTEINKNVVAKNVLGLPTK
;
A
#
# COMPACT_ATOMS: atom_id res chain seq x y z
N ASP A 1 26.11 -20.45 -12.89
CA ASP A 1 27.04 -21.22 -12.05
C ASP A 1 28.43 -20.56 -12.04
N ASP A 2 29.17 -20.68 -10.95
CA ASP A 2 30.54 -20.19 -10.78
C ASP A 2 30.75 -18.66 -10.94
N VAL A 3 29.77 -17.86 -10.51
CA VAL A 3 29.89 -16.42 -10.49
C VAL A 3 30.79 -15.98 -9.33
N ARG A 4 31.89 -15.29 -9.65
CA ARG A 4 32.87 -14.81 -8.65
C ARG A 4 32.52 -13.38 -8.24
N VAL A 5 32.37 -13.17 -6.93
CA VAL A 5 32.12 -11.87 -6.31
C VAL A 5 33.30 -11.53 -5.39
N PRO A 6 33.84 -10.29 -5.44
CA PRO A 6 34.89 -9.86 -4.54
C PRO A 6 34.50 -10.03 -3.06
N ALA A 7 35.38 -10.58 -2.22
CA ALA A 7 35.13 -10.78 -0.79
C ALA A 7 34.75 -9.49 -0.05
N ARG A 8 35.23 -8.31 -0.50
CA ARG A 8 34.87 -7.00 0.06
C ARG A 8 33.39 -6.66 -0.09
N ASN A 9 32.64 -7.34 -0.98
CA ASN A 9 31.21 -7.15 -1.18
C ASN A 9 30.36 -8.00 -0.22
N GLN A 10 31.03 -8.81 0.64
CA GLN A 10 30.32 -9.57 1.68
C GLN A 10 29.72 -8.61 2.70
N VAL A 11 28.42 -8.78 2.99
CA VAL A 11 27.71 -8.02 4.02
C VAL A 11 27.57 -8.89 5.27
N GLY A 12 28.19 -8.45 6.37
CA GLY A 12 28.18 -9.16 7.64
C GLY A 12 29.08 -10.41 7.68
N GLU A 13 28.87 -11.26 8.67
CA GLU A 13 29.67 -12.47 8.89
C GLU A 13 29.23 -13.62 7.96
N LEU A 14 30.17 -14.48 7.62
CA LEU A 14 29.92 -15.69 6.84
C LEU A 14 28.83 -16.55 7.53
N ASN A 15 27.88 -17.03 6.76
CA ASN A 15 26.73 -17.84 7.22
C ASN A 15 25.75 -17.14 8.18
N LYS A 16 25.82 -15.81 8.36
CA LYS A 16 24.88 -15.01 9.20
C LYS A 16 23.85 -14.24 8.38
N GLY A 17 23.70 -14.51 7.10
CA GLY A 17 22.79 -13.80 6.19
C GLY A 17 21.33 -13.77 6.64
N TRP A 18 20.84 -14.77 7.38
CA TRP A 18 19.48 -14.80 7.90
C TRP A 18 19.17 -13.65 8.87
N THR A 19 20.14 -13.25 9.69
CA THR A 19 19.99 -12.11 10.61
C THR A 19 19.84 -10.80 9.83
N ILE A 20 20.63 -10.66 8.74
CA ILE A 20 20.55 -9.49 7.84
C ILE A 20 19.21 -9.47 7.11
N ALA A 21 18.77 -10.61 6.56
CA ALA A 21 17.49 -10.74 5.89
C ALA A 21 16.30 -10.36 6.80
N LYS A 22 16.30 -10.83 8.05
CA LYS A 22 15.25 -10.44 9.03
C LYS A 22 15.22 -8.93 9.28
N ARG A 23 16.37 -8.29 9.39
CA ARG A 23 16.44 -6.83 9.58
C ARG A 23 16.00 -6.09 8.33
N LEU A 24 16.41 -6.52 7.14
CA LEU A 24 15.95 -5.96 5.86
C LEU A 24 14.41 -6.00 5.76
N LEU A 25 13.81 -7.16 6.05
CA LEU A 25 12.34 -7.31 6.01
C LEU A 25 11.60 -6.39 6.99
N GLN A 26 12.19 -6.05 8.15
CA GLN A 26 11.61 -5.06 9.07
C GLN A 26 11.56 -3.67 8.43
N HIS A 27 12.67 -3.23 7.82
CA HIS A 27 12.72 -1.94 7.12
C HIS A 27 11.80 -1.90 5.91
N GLU A 28 11.77 -2.98 5.12
CA GLU A 28 10.90 -3.12 3.96
C GLU A 28 9.42 -2.98 4.33
N ARG A 29 8.97 -3.65 5.41
CA ARG A 29 7.58 -3.52 5.90
C ARG A 29 7.21 -2.10 6.29
N THR A 30 8.14 -1.35 6.87
CA THR A 30 7.93 0.06 7.23
C THR A 30 7.77 0.91 5.97
N ASN A 31 8.64 0.72 4.98
CA ASN A 31 8.57 1.45 3.71
C ASN A 31 7.32 1.10 2.89
N ILE A 32 6.93 -0.18 2.87
CA ILE A 32 5.71 -0.64 2.19
C ILE A 32 4.45 -0.13 2.91
N GLY A 33 4.49 0.08 4.22
CA GLY A 33 3.40 0.71 4.98
C GLY A 33 3.16 2.17 4.63
N ASP A 34 4.11 2.83 3.99
CA ASP A 34 4.04 4.24 3.60
C ASP A 34 3.32 4.49 2.25
N PHE A 35 2.56 3.51 1.75
CA PHE A 35 1.75 3.68 0.56
C PHE A 35 0.73 4.81 0.73
N GLY A 36 1.04 5.97 0.14
CA GLY A 36 0.13 7.10 0.05
C GLY A 36 0.55 8.36 0.79
N THR A 37 1.65 8.37 1.54
CA THR A 37 2.15 9.60 2.19
C THR A 37 3.22 10.33 1.36
N ALA A 38 3.89 9.65 0.44
CA ALA A 38 5.02 10.17 -0.33
C ALA A 38 4.64 10.93 -1.61
N GLN A 39 3.36 11.12 -1.90
CA GLN A 39 2.92 11.85 -3.09
C GLN A 39 2.55 13.27 -2.69
N GLY A 40 3.16 14.26 -3.37
CA GLY A 40 2.83 15.68 -3.22
C GLY A 40 1.31 15.98 -3.36
N PRO A 41 0.88 17.24 -3.37
CA PRO A 41 -0.53 17.60 -3.38
C PRO A 41 -1.24 16.94 -4.57
N GLN A 42 -2.14 16.00 -4.26
CA GLN A 42 -2.93 15.30 -5.26
C GLN A 42 -4.33 15.88 -5.34
N THR A 43 -4.87 15.93 -6.54
CA THR A 43 -6.28 16.22 -6.71
C THR A 43 -7.11 15.21 -5.92
N PRO A 44 -8.02 15.64 -5.06
CA PRO A 44 -8.88 14.72 -4.30
C PRO A 44 -9.61 13.72 -5.20
N MET A 45 -9.75 12.48 -4.74
CA MET A 45 -10.34 11.40 -5.53
C MET A 45 -11.74 11.75 -6.06
N HIS A 46 -12.57 12.43 -5.27
CA HIS A 46 -13.90 12.85 -5.71
C HIS A 46 -13.86 13.88 -6.84
N GLU A 47 -12.86 14.76 -6.87
CA GLU A 47 -12.66 15.70 -7.98
C GLU A 47 -12.14 15.02 -9.25
N GLN A 48 -11.35 13.96 -9.09
CA GLN A 48 -10.97 13.10 -10.24
C GLN A 48 -12.20 12.36 -10.78
N ALA A 49 -13.01 11.77 -9.88
CA ALA A 49 -14.21 11.05 -10.26
C ALA A 49 -15.21 11.92 -11.04
N LYS A 50 -15.41 13.17 -10.65
CA LYS A 50 -16.28 14.11 -11.37
C LYS A 50 -15.91 14.29 -12.84
N LYS A 51 -14.63 14.23 -13.18
CA LYS A 51 -14.16 14.39 -14.57
C LYS A 51 -14.65 13.28 -15.50
N TYR A 52 -14.90 12.08 -14.96
CA TYR A 52 -15.28 10.89 -15.73
C TYR A 52 -16.72 10.48 -15.53
N LEU A 53 -17.28 10.74 -14.35
CA LEU A 53 -18.63 10.31 -13.96
C LEU A 53 -19.63 11.47 -13.87
N GLY A 54 -19.15 12.72 -14.06
CA GLY A 54 -19.99 13.91 -14.02
C GLY A 54 -20.30 14.41 -12.61
N GLU A 55 -21.02 15.55 -12.57
CA GLU A 55 -21.49 16.15 -11.33
C GLU A 55 -22.97 16.54 -11.42
N ASP A 56 -23.65 16.51 -10.28
CA ASP A 56 -25.05 16.90 -10.16
C ASP A 56 -25.20 18.44 -10.14
N ALA A 57 -26.45 18.93 -10.13
CA ALA A 57 -26.77 20.35 -10.11
C ALA A 57 -26.23 21.11 -8.89
N GLN A 58 -25.77 20.40 -7.85
CA GLN A 58 -25.16 20.95 -6.64
C GLN A 58 -23.63 20.85 -6.67
N GLY A 59 -23.03 20.43 -7.80
CA GLY A 59 -21.59 20.27 -7.96
C GLY A 59 -21.01 19.07 -7.20
N ARG A 60 -21.84 18.08 -6.81
CA ARG A 60 -21.38 16.83 -6.19
C ARG A 60 -21.18 15.77 -7.27
N LEU A 61 -20.30 14.80 -7.01
CA LEU A 61 -20.16 13.62 -7.87
C LEU A 61 -21.54 12.97 -8.10
N ASP A 62 -21.98 12.85 -9.35
CA ASP A 62 -23.33 12.37 -9.69
C ASP A 62 -23.50 10.87 -9.39
N ASP A 63 -22.47 10.07 -9.56
CA ASP A 63 -22.48 8.64 -9.20
C ASP A 63 -22.55 8.45 -7.68
N THR A 64 -23.75 8.08 -7.20
CA THR A 64 -24.01 7.88 -5.76
C THR A 64 -23.24 6.69 -5.19
N ALA A 65 -23.06 5.60 -5.95
CA ALA A 65 -22.35 4.41 -5.51
C ALA A 65 -20.86 4.73 -5.32
N MET A 66 -20.23 5.35 -6.33
CA MET A 66 -18.85 5.78 -6.26
C MET A 66 -18.63 6.80 -5.14
N ARG A 67 -19.56 7.73 -4.92
CA ARG A 67 -19.49 8.70 -3.82
C ARG A 67 -19.46 8.00 -2.44
N GLN A 68 -20.27 6.96 -2.25
CA GLN A 68 -20.27 6.17 -1.02
C GLN A 68 -18.96 5.39 -0.83
N GLU A 69 -18.45 4.78 -1.90
CA GLU A 69 -17.18 4.04 -1.83
C GLU A 69 -16.00 4.96 -1.51
N ILE A 70 -15.94 6.14 -2.11
CA ILE A 70 -14.92 7.16 -1.79
C ILE A 70 -15.02 7.56 -0.30
N ALA A 71 -16.23 7.79 0.22
CA ALA A 71 -16.41 8.14 1.63
C ALA A 71 -15.94 7.03 2.57
N LYS A 72 -16.33 5.78 2.32
CA LYS A 72 -15.85 4.60 3.08
C LYS A 72 -14.33 4.48 3.04
N TYR A 73 -13.75 4.64 1.86
CA TYR A 73 -12.29 4.61 1.69
C TYR A 73 -11.61 5.70 2.52
N GLN A 74 -12.10 6.93 2.48
CA GLN A 74 -11.53 8.05 3.23
C GLN A 74 -11.57 7.81 4.75
N VAL A 75 -12.65 7.23 5.28
CA VAL A 75 -12.74 6.84 6.70
C VAL A 75 -11.67 5.82 7.05
N ARG A 76 -11.53 4.77 6.25
CA ARG A 76 -10.50 3.72 6.46
C ARG A 76 -9.08 4.27 6.34
N GLN A 77 -8.84 5.13 5.34
CA GLN A 77 -7.55 5.79 5.14
C GLN A 77 -7.19 6.68 6.33
N LYS A 78 -8.16 7.45 6.86
CA LYS A 78 -7.93 8.29 8.04
C LYS A 78 -7.59 7.46 9.28
N ALA A 79 -8.34 6.38 9.52
CA ALA A 79 -8.08 5.46 10.62
C ALA A 79 -6.68 4.81 10.49
N TYR A 80 -6.31 4.40 9.28
CA TYR A 80 -4.97 3.89 8.97
C TYR A 80 -3.88 4.92 9.29
N GLY A 81 -4.02 6.16 8.82
CA GLY A 81 -3.04 7.23 9.06
C GLY A 81 -2.85 7.53 10.54
N LEU A 82 -3.94 7.54 11.34
CA LEU A 82 -3.86 7.71 12.79
C LEU A 82 -3.14 6.53 13.47
N THR A 83 -3.41 5.31 13.03
CA THR A 83 -2.72 4.11 13.54
C THR A 83 -1.24 4.12 13.17
N TYR A 84 -0.90 4.52 11.94
CA TYR A 84 0.48 4.67 11.48
C TYR A 84 1.25 5.67 12.33
N ALA A 85 0.68 6.85 12.58
CA ALA A 85 1.28 7.88 13.43
C ALA A 85 1.51 7.36 14.85
N ARG A 86 0.51 6.73 15.47
CA ARG A 86 0.61 6.16 16.83
C ARG A 86 1.72 5.11 16.91
N VAL A 87 1.78 4.15 15.97
CA VAL A 87 2.84 3.13 15.96
C VAL A 87 4.22 3.77 15.80
N GLY A 88 4.33 4.82 14.98
CA GLY A 88 5.58 5.58 14.83
C GLY A 88 6.02 6.26 16.13
N GLU A 89 5.10 6.81 16.91
CA GLU A 89 5.38 7.41 18.23
C GLU A 89 5.78 6.35 19.27
N GLU A 90 5.07 5.22 19.33
CA GLU A 90 5.39 4.09 20.19
C GLU A 90 6.81 3.55 19.94
N LEU A 91 7.19 3.41 18.65
CA LEU A 91 8.54 2.97 18.28
C LEU A 91 9.62 3.98 18.68
N LYS A 92 9.37 5.29 18.49
CA LYS A 92 10.30 6.35 18.92
C LYS A 92 10.46 6.39 20.44
N ALA A 93 9.40 6.08 21.18
CA ALA A 93 9.43 6.00 22.64
C ALA A 93 10.06 4.69 23.17
N GLY A 94 10.48 3.77 22.29
CA GLY A 94 11.02 2.46 22.68
C GLY A 94 9.98 1.50 23.27
N GLN A 95 8.69 1.76 23.04
CA GLN A 95 7.58 0.98 23.61
C GLN A 95 7.01 -0.07 22.66
N GLY A 96 7.43 -0.07 21.39
CA GLY A 96 6.94 -1.00 20.36
C GLY A 96 7.91 -2.14 20.08
N ASP A 97 7.38 -3.33 19.85
CA ASP A 97 8.15 -4.52 19.45
C ASP A 97 8.30 -4.69 17.93
N GLY A 98 7.77 -3.76 17.16
CA GLY A 98 7.77 -3.80 15.69
C GLY A 98 6.73 -4.74 15.07
N ALA A 99 6.01 -5.55 15.84
CA ALA A 99 4.99 -6.47 15.32
C ALA A 99 3.79 -5.71 14.69
N ALA A 100 3.50 -4.50 15.19
CA ALA A 100 2.48 -3.61 14.63
C ALA A 100 2.77 -3.21 13.17
N SER A 101 4.03 -3.22 12.72
CA SER A 101 4.40 -2.99 11.32
C SER A 101 3.73 -3.99 10.37
N SER A 102 3.46 -5.21 10.83
CA SER A 102 2.73 -6.23 10.06
C SER A 102 1.26 -5.88 9.86
N ILE A 103 0.62 -5.22 10.84
CA ILE A 103 -0.74 -4.67 10.71
C ILE A 103 -0.74 -3.58 9.65
N LEU A 104 0.20 -2.62 9.79
CA LEU A 104 0.31 -1.50 8.86
C LEU A 104 0.54 -1.99 7.44
N LYS A 105 1.45 -2.95 7.24
CA LYS A 105 1.69 -3.54 5.92
C LYS A 105 0.44 -4.20 5.34
N ALA A 106 -0.23 -5.05 6.09
CA ALA A 106 -1.40 -5.77 5.60
C ALA A 106 -2.55 -4.82 5.24
N VAL A 107 -2.87 -3.87 6.13
CA VAL A 107 -3.96 -2.90 5.91
C VAL A 107 -3.59 -1.89 4.82
N GLY A 108 -2.35 -1.38 4.81
CA GLY A 108 -1.88 -0.43 3.80
C GLY A 108 -1.91 -1.03 2.38
N ALA A 109 -1.49 -2.28 2.23
CA ALA A 109 -1.57 -3.00 0.95
C ALA A 109 -3.01 -3.12 0.44
N GLU A 110 -3.96 -3.47 1.30
CA GLU A 110 -5.38 -3.54 0.93
C GLU A 110 -5.97 -2.16 0.57
N LEU A 111 -5.63 -1.12 1.34
CA LEU A 111 -6.06 0.24 1.03
C LEU A 111 -5.53 0.73 -0.31
N ASN A 112 -4.25 0.46 -0.62
CA ASN A 112 -3.67 0.87 -1.89
C ASN A 112 -4.28 0.12 -3.08
N LYS A 113 -4.51 -1.19 -2.96
CA LYS A 113 -5.23 -1.96 -3.98
C LYS A 113 -6.64 -1.42 -4.21
N HIS A 114 -7.40 -1.22 -3.12
CA HIS A 114 -8.76 -0.69 -3.20
C HIS A 114 -8.80 0.71 -3.83
N ARG A 115 -7.86 1.60 -3.44
CA ARG A 115 -7.72 2.91 -4.09
C ARG A 115 -7.51 2.77 -5.60
N SER A 116 -6.60 1.90 -6.00
CA SER A 116 -6.28 1.70 -7.41
C SER A 116 -7.45 1.09 -8.19
N GLU A 117 -8.22 0.19 -7.58
CA GLU A 117 -9.45 -0.36 -8.16
C GLU A 117 -10.51 0.73 -8.37
N MET A 118 -10.79 1.54 -7.36
CA MET A 118 -11.71 2.69 -7.51
C MET A 118 -11.27 3.66 -8.61
N MET A 119 -9.95 3.88 -8.79
CA MET A 119 -9.44 4.72 -9.89
C MET A 119 -9.75 4.11 -11.25
N ILE A 120 -9.62 2.81 -11.43
CA ILE A 120 -9.97 2.12 -12.67
C ILE A 120 -11.49 2.14 -12.89
N ASP A 121 -12.27 1.88 -11.84
CA ASP A 121 -13.74 1.89 -11.92
C ASP A 121 -14.27 3.27 -12.37
N MET A 122 -13.74 4.37 -11.82
CA MET A 122 -14.16 5.71 -12.22
C MET A 122 -13.71 6.11 -13.63
N LEU A 123 -12.60 5.56 -14.11
CA LEU A 123 -12.12 5.77 -15.47
C LEU A 123 -12.96 5.03 -16.53
N GLY A 124 -13.68 3.97 -16.14
CA GLY A 124 -14.45 3.14 -17.07
C GLY A 124 -13.56 2.61 -18.21
N THR A 125 -13.96 2.85 -19.46
CA THR A 125 -13.19 2.40 -20.65
C THR A 125 -11.81 3.03 -20.75
N GLN A 126 -11.58 4.21 -20.18
CA GLN A 126 -10.26 4.82 -20.14
C GLN A 126 -9.30 4.10 -19.16
N GLY A 127 -9.85 3.36 -18.20
CA GLY A 127 -9.08 2.57 -17.23
C GLY A 127 -8.48 1.25 -17.78
N ILE A 128 -8.75 0.89 -19.03
CA ILE A 128 -8.17 -0.31 -19.68
C ILE A 128 -6.98 -0.01 -20.60
N GLY A 129 -6.63 1.28 -20.75
CA GLY A 129 -5.55 1.72 -21.64
C GLY A 129 -4.17 1.38 -21.07
N TRP A 130 -3.32 0.74 -21.88
CA TRP A 130 -1.93 0.46 -21.56
C TRP A 130 -0.96 1.39 -22.30
N GLU A 131 -1.28 1.71 -23.53
CA GLU A 131 -0.57 2.62 -24.44
C GLU A 131 -1.48 3.02 -25.61
N GLY A 132 -1.11 4.02 -26.38
CA GLY A 132 -1.81 4.46 -27.58
C GLY A 132 -2.48 5.82 -27.46
N GLU A 133 -2.84 6.41 -28.63
CA GLU A 133 -3.31 7.80 -28.73
C GLU A 133 -4.71 8.06 -28.11
N GLY A 134 -5.46 7.01 -27.81
CA GLY A 134 -6.79 7.11 -27.19
C GLY A 134 -6.77 7.36 -25.68
N PHE A 135 -5.60 7.38 -25.03
CA PHE A 135 -5.42 7.49 -23.60
C PHE A 135 -4.38 8.57 -23.28
N ASN A 136 -4.63 9.38 -22.25
CA ASN A 136 -3.63 10.31 -21.77
C ASN A 136 -2.66 9.64 -20.79
N ASP A 137 -1.50 10.27 -20.55
CA ASP A 137 -0.44 9.71 -19.69
C ASP A 137 -0.91 9.41 -18.27
N TRP A 138 -1.81 10.22 -17.72
CA TRP A 138 -2.34 10.02 -16.38
C TRP A 138 -3.23 8.76 -16.31
N GLU A 139 -4.09 8.52 -17.30
CA GLU A 139 -4.94 7.33 -17.41
C GLU A 139 -4.09 6.06 -17.52
N ILE A 140 -3.10 6.08 -18.42
CA ILE A 140 -2.13 4.98 -18.60
C ILE A 140 -1.39 4.71 -17.27
N MET A 141 -0.99 5.75 -16.58
CA MET A 141 -0.32 5.63 -15.28
C MET A 141 -1.24 5.00 -14.22
N GLN A 142 -2.54 5.32 -14.19
CA GLN A 142 -3.49 4.66 -13.28
C GLN A 142 -3.62 3.16 -13.57
N THR A 143 -3.75 2.77 -14.83
CA THR A 143 -3.83 1.35 -15.23
C THR A 143 -2.58 0.58 -14.83
N ARG A 144 -1.40 1.12 -15.13
CA ARG A 144 -0.11 0.52 -14.76
C ARG A 144 0.05 0.44 -13.23
N GLY A 145 -0.35 1.49 -12.52
CA GLY A 145 -0.33 1.55 -11.06
C GLY A 145 -1.26 0.52 -10.42
N TRP A 146 -2.46 0.33 -10.97
CA TRP A 146 -3.40 -0.68 -10.52
C TRP A 146 -2.85 -2.11 -10.65
N LEU A 147 -2.26 -2.44 -11.80
CA LEU A 147 -1.62 -3.75 -12.00
C LEU A 147 -0.43 -3.93 -11.04
N ARG A 148 0.42 -2.91 -10.90
CA ARG A 148 1.55 -2.94 -9.96
C ARG A 148 1.08 -3.10 -8.49
N ALA A 149 -0.04 -2.49 -8.10
CA ALA A 149 -0.56 -2.55 -6.74
C ALA A 149 -0.93 -3.99 -6.28
N LYS A 150 -1.17 -4.92 -7.22
CA LYS A 150 -1.44 -6.33 -6.89
C LYS A 150 -0.26 -6.99 -6.15
N ALA A 151 0.98 -6.59 -6.47
CA ALA A 151 2.18 -7.06 -5.79
C ALA A 151 2.25 -6.64 -4.31
N ASN A 152 1.54 -5.59 -3.90
CA ASN A 152 1.55 -5.12 -2.51
C ASN A 152 1.07 -6.17 -1.50
N SER A 153 0.25 -7.13 -1.91
CA SER A 153 -0.15 -8.25 -1.05
C SER A 153 0.92 -9.34 -0.91
N ILE A 154 2.01 -9.28 -1.68
CA ILE A 154 3.06 -10.31 -1.77
C ILE A 154 4.38 -9.78 -1.21
N GLU A 155 4.84 -8.64 -1.71
CA GLU A 155 6.09 -8.00 -1.30
C GLU A 155 6.09 -7.64 0.19
N GLY A 156 7.26 -7.63 0.84
CA GLY A 156 7.38 -7.40 2.29
C GLY A 156 6.74 -8.48 3.17
N GLY A 157 6.49 -9.66 2.60
CA GLY A 157 5.76 -10.77 3.17
C GLY A 157 4.27 -10.77 2.78
N THR A 158 3.74 -11.95 2.46
CA THR A 158 2.35 -12.05 2.03
C THR A 158 1.38 -11.58 3.12
N THR A 159 0.15 -11.24 2.72
CA THR A 159 -0.91 -10.85 3.66
C THR A 159 -1.12 -11.92 4.75
N GLU A 160 -1.05 -13.23 4.38
CA GLU A 160 -1.19 -14.36 5.29
C GLU A 160 -0.04 -14.42 6.30
N ILE A 161 1.19 -14.25 5.85
CA ILE A 161 2.37 -14.22 6.74
C ILE A 161 2.27 -13.03 7.72
N ASN A 162 1.86 -11.86 7.26
CA ASN A 162 1.67 -10.70 8.13
C ASN A 162 0.54 -10.94 9.15
N LYS A 163 -0.59 -11.55 8.75
CA LYS A 163 -1.66 -11.96 9.67
C LYS A 163 -1.18 -12.98 10.70
N ASN A 164 -0.33 -13.95 10.33
CA ASN A 164 0.27 -14.91 11.25
C ASN A 164 1.18 -14.21 12.28
N VAL A 165 1.96 -13.21 11.84
CA VAL A 165 2.79 -12.40 12.77
C VAL A 165 1.90 -11.66 13.76
N VAL A 166 0.81 -11.05 13.28
CA VAL A 166 -0.17 -10.34 14.14
C VAL A 166 -0.83 -11.30 15.12
N ALA A 167 -1.32 -12.45 14.65
CA ALA A 167 -1.95 -13.46 15.48
C ALA A 167 -1.04 -13.91 16.64
N LYS A 168 0.22 -14.21 16.32
CA LYS A 168 1.19 -14.70 17.28
C LYS A 168 1.69 -13.59 18.22
N ASN A 169 2.18 -12.49 17.67
CA ASN A 169 2.99 -11.54 18.42
C ASN A 169 2.17 -10.36 18.97
N VAL A 170 1.03 -10.02 18.36
CA VAL A 170 0.15 -8.95 18.83
C VAL A 170 -1.01 -9.50 19.67
N LEU A 171 -1.64 -10.58 19.19
CA LEU A 171 -2.83 -11.15 19.83
C LEU A 171 -2.51 -12.33 20.79
N GLY A 172 -1.27 -12.85 20.79
CA GLY A 172 -0.88 -13.98 21.62
C GLY A 172 -1.62 -15.28 21.32
N LEU A 173 -2.16 -15.43 20.10
CA LEU A 173 -2.90 -16.63 19.71
C LEU A 173 -1.95 -17.83 19.53
N PRO A 174 -2.42 -19.06 19.86
CA PRO A 174 -1.61 -20.25 19.66
C PRO A 174 -1.31 -20.46 18.17
N THR A 175 -0.07 -20.77 17.87
CA THR A 175 0.37 -21.17 16.52
C THR A 175 0.68 -22.66 16.54
N LYS A 176 0.07 -23.40 15.61
CA LYS A 176 0.44 -24.82 15.40
C LYS A 176 1.82 -24.94 14.79
#